data_8dc041940d739b312d59ef855d54ba42
#
_entry.id   8dc041940d739b312d59ef855d54ba42
#
_cell.length_a   1.000
_cell.length_b   1.000
_cell.length_c   1.000
_cell.angle_alpha   90.00
_cell.angle_beta   90.00
_cell.angle_gamma   90.00
#
_symmetry.space_group_name_H-M   'P 1'
#
loop_
_entity.id
_entity.type
_entity.pdbx_description
1 polymer ?
#
loop_
_entity_poly.entity_id
_entity_poly.type
_entity_poly.pdbx_seq_one_letter_code
_entity_poly.pdbx_strand_id
1 'polypeptide(L)'
;MTPEALYYGIRFLTERYRLPLYITENGMSDLDNISADGQVHDRERITFLDAYLGAVQRAINEGMPVIGYFLWTFLDNFEWAEGYKERFGLV
;
A
#
# COMPACT_ATOMS: atom_id res chain seq x y z
N MET A 1 11.16 -2.30 -0.52
CA MET A 1 9.95 -2.38 0.33
C MET A 1 10.33 -2.15 1.78
N THR A 2 9.76 -1.14 2.40
CA THR A 2 10.12 -0.74 3.77
C THR A 2 8.85 -0.49 4.61
N PRO A 3 8.12 -1.55 4.98
CA PRO A 3 6.87 -1.39 5.77
C PRO A 3 7.09 -0.68 7.11
N GLU A 4 8.28 -0.79 7.69
CA GLU A 4 8.65 -0.09 8.92
C GLU A 4 8.57 1.43 8.75
N ALA A 5 8.85 1.94 7.54
CA ALA A 5 8.75 3.38 7.27
C ALA A 5 7.31 3.87 7.44
N LEU A 6 6.33 3.08 7.02
CA LEU A 6 4.92 3.41 7.21
C LEU A 6 4.58 3.41 8.70
N TYR A 7 5.01 2.39 9.45
CA TYR A 7 4.79 2.32 10.89
C TYR A 7 5.36 3.55 11.61
N TYR A 8 6.62 3.88 11.36
CA TYR A 8 7.26 5.02 12.02
C TYR A 8 6.69 6.37 11.56
N GLY A 9 6.25 6.47 10.32
CA GLY A 9 5.54 7.65 9.82
C GLY A 9 4.24 7.88 10.57
N ILE A 10 3.44 6.84 10.75
CA ILE A 10 2.20 6.88 11.52
C ILE A 10 2.50 7.29 12.97
N ARG A 11 3.51 6.70 13.56
CA ARG A 11 3.91 7.01 14.95
C ARG A 11 4.35 8.47 15.10
N PHE A 12 5.17 8.95 14.17
CA PHE A 12 5.63 10.34 14.17
C PHE A 12 4.45 11.32 14.13
N LEU A 13 3.52 11.10 13.20
CA LEU A 13 2.35 11.97 13.05
C LEU A 13 1.42 11.89 14.25
N THR A 14 1.24 10.70 14.82
CA THR A 14 0.42 10.51 16.01
C THR A 14 0.99 11.25 17.21
N GLU A 15 2.31 11.15 17.44
CA GLU A 15 2.97 11.81 18.56
C GLU A 15 2.95 13.33 18.40
N ARG A 16 3.07 13.81 17.15
CA ARG A 16 3.13 15.24 16.87
C ARG A 16 1.75 15.92 16.91
N TYR A 17 0.74 15.31 16.29
CA TYR A 17 -0.55 15.96 16.08
C TYR A 17 -1.69 15.39 16.92
N ARG A 18 -1.60 14.12 17.31
CA ARG A 18 -2.62 13.43 18.12
C ARG A 18 -4.02 13.48 17.51
N LEU A 19 -4.09 13.36 16.19
CA LEU A 19 -5.34 13.39 15.42
C LEU A 19 -5.55 12.03 14.74
N PRO A 20 -6.81 11.67 14.45
CA PRO A 20 -7.08 10.48 13.63
C PRO A 20 -6.39 10.57 12.28
N LEU A 21 -5.90 9.44 11.76
CA LEU A 21 -5.14 9.36 10.53
C LEU A 21 -5.85 8.50 9.49
N TYR A 22 -5.79 8.96 8.23
CA TYR A 22 -6.17 8.16 7.07
C TYR A 22 -4.93 7.95 6.20
N ILE A 23 -4.73 6.72 5.74
CA ILE A 23 -3.73 6.44 4.72
C ILE A 23 -4.47 6.54 3.38
N THR A 24 -4.27 7.64 2.68
CA THR A 24 -5.07 7.97 1.50
C THR A 24 -4.62 7.28 0.22
N GLU A 25 -3.34 6.89 0.15
CA GLU A 25 -2.79 6.11 -0.95
C GLU A 25 -1.68 5.21 -0.45
N ASN A 26 -1.74 3.94 -0.80
CA ASN A 26 -0.66 2.98 -0.57
C ASN A 26 -0.81 1.85 -1.58
N GLY A 27 0.26 1.52 -2.27
CA GLY A 27 0.24 0.49 -3.28
C GLY A 27 1.60 0.34 -3.93
N MET A 28 1.72 -0.58 -4.86
CA MET A 28 2.95 -0.74 -5.62
C MET A 28 2.64 -0.99 -7.09
N SER A 29 3.55 -0.54 -7.95
CA SER A 29 3.56 -0.92 -9.36
C SER A 29 4.26 -2.27 -9.52
N ASP A 30 3.87 -2.98 -10.54
CA ASP A 30 4.51 -4.22 -10.93
C ASP A 30 4.39 -4.40 -12.45
N LEU A 31 5.33 -5.13 -13.03
CA LEU A 31 5.26 -5.56 -14.41
C LEU A 31 4.50 -6.88 -14.44
N ASP A 32 3.17 -6.79 -14.40
CA ASP A 32 2.32 -7.96 -14.29
C ASP A 32 2.51 -8.89 -15.49
N ASN A 33 2.72 -10.17 -15.20
CA ASN A 33 2.83 -11.21 -16.22
C ASN A 33 1.74 -12.25 -16.02
N ILE A 34 1.19 -12.71 -17.14
CA ILE A 34 0.21 -13.80 -17.13
C ILE A 34 0.97 -15.11 -16.93
N SER A 35 0.59 -15.89 -15.91
CA SER A 35 1.22 -17.18 -15.65
C SER A 35 0.76 -18.25 -16.64
N ALA A 36 1.39 -19.42 -16.58
CA ALA A 36 1.11 -20.53 -17.50
C ALA A 36 -0.35 -21.00 -17.50
N ASP A 37 -1.08 -20.77 -16.41
CA ASP A 37 -2.50 -21.09 -16.29
C ASP A 37 -3.43 -19.98 -16.83
N GLY A 38 -2.87 -18.93 -17.42
CA GLY A 38 -3.63 -17.81 -17.98
C GLY A 38 -4.08 -16.79 -16.95
N GLN A 39 -3.57 -16.82 -15.73
CA GLN A 39 -3.94 -15.92 -14.65
C GLN A 39 -2.78 -15.06 -14.19
N VAL A 40 -3.11 -13.94 -13.57
CA VAL A 40 -2.13 -13.05 -12.90
C VAL A 40 -2.20 -13.35 -11.42
N HIS A 41 -1.13 -13.86 -10.84
CA HIS A 41 -1.10 -14.28 -9.43
C HIS A 41 -0.69 -13.17 -8.46
N ASP A 42 -0.21 -12.05 -8.94
CA ASP A 42 0.08 -10.84 -8.15
C ASP A 42 0.92 -11.07 -6.88
N ARG A 43 1.85 -12.02 -6.94
CA ARG A 43 2.62 -12.43 -5.76
C ARG A 43 3.32 -11.26 -5.07
N GLU A 44 3.96 -10.39 -5.85
CA GLU A 44 4.72 -9.25 -5.31
C GLU A 44 3.78 -8.25 -4.64
N ARG A 45 2.63 -7.99 -5.26
CA ARG A 45 1.63 -7.05 -4.72
C ARG A 45 0.98 -7.60 -3.45
N ILE A 46 0.73 -8.90 -3.41
CA ILE A 46 0.21 -9.57 -2.22
C ILE A 46 1.21 -9.48 -1.07
N THR A 47 2.49 -9.75 -1.34
CA THR A 47 3.55 -9.63 -0.35
C THR A 47 3.66 -8.20 0.19
N PHE A 48 3.61 -7.22 -0.71
CA PHE A 48 3.62 -5.81 -0.33
C PHE A 48 2.45 -5.48 0.60
N LEU A 49 1.24 -5.84 0.21
CA LEU A 49 0.04 -5.55 0.99
C LEU A 49 0.09 -6.20 2.37
N ASP A 50 0.49 -7.47 2.43
CA ASP A 50 0.61 -8.18 3.70
C ASP A 50 1.57 -7.46 4.65
N ALA A 51 2.73 -7.06 4.15
CA ALA A 51 3.74 -6.38 4.95
C ALA A 51 3.29 -4.99 5.42
N TYR A 52 2.71 -4.20 4.52
CA TYR A 52 2.30 -2.82 4.86
C TYR A 52 1.03 -2.80 5.72
N LEU A 53 0.06 -3.68 5.45
CA LEU A 53 -1.11 -3.80 6.32
C LEU A 53 -0.72 -4.33 7.70
N GLY A 54 0.30 -5.20 7.77
CA GLY A 54 0.87 -5.64 9.03
C GLY A 54 1.45 -4.48 9.84
N ALA A 55 2.15 -3.54 9.18
CA ALA A 55 2.67 -2.34 9.82
C ALA A 55 1.53 -1.45 10.36
N VAL A 56 0.46 -1.28 9.60
CA VAL A 56 -0.74 -0.54 10.03
C VAL A 56 -1.39 -1.23 11.22
N GLN A 57 -1.54 -2.55 11.17
CA GLN A 57 -2.12 -3.35 12.27
C GLN A 57 -1.30 -3.19 13.55
N ARG A 58 0.04 -3.21 13.43
CA ARG A 58 0.92 -2.97 14.58
C ARG A 58 0.68 -1.60 15.19
N ALA A 59 0.57 -0.57 14.36
CA ALA A 59 0.30 0.79 14.83
C ALA A 59 -1.03 0.86 15.58
N ILE A 60 -2.08 0.26 15.03
CA ILE A 60 -3.42 0.22 15.65
C ILE A 60 -3.36 -0.53 17.00
N ASN A 61 -2.67 -1.66 17.05
CA ASN A 61 -2.54 -2.45 18.27
C ASN A 61 -1.79 -1.68 19.36
N GLU A 62 -0.93 -0.74 18.98
CA GLU A 62 -0.21 0.12 19.92
C GLU A 62 -0.98 1.40 20.27
N GLY A 63 -2.24 1.50 19.82
CA GLY A 63 -3.12 2.61 20.18
C GLY A 63 -3.06 3.81 19.26
N MET A 64 -2.39 3.72 18.11
CA MET A 64 -2.35 4.83 17.15
C MET A 64 -3.68 4.92 16.38
N PRO A 65 -4.22 6.15 16.18
CA PRO A 65 -5.58 6.32 15.67
C PRO A 65 -5.67 6.29 14.14
N VAL A 66 -5.26 5.20 13.52
CA VAL A 66 -5.45 4.99 12.09
C VAL A 66 -6.87 4.47 11.87
N ILE A 67 -7.68 5.23 11.16
CA ILE A 67 -9.10 4.95 10.97
C ILE A 67 -9.49 4.68 9.52
N GLY A 68 -8.55 4.76 8.58
CA GLY A 68 -8.83 4.44 7.19
C GLY A 68 -7.58 4.12 6.41
N TYR A 69 -7.73 3.28 5.40
CA TYR A 69 -6.66 2.87 4.50
C TYR A 69 -7.24 2.74 3.10
N PHE A 70 -6.59 3.40 2.12
CA PHE A 70 -7.02 3.38 0.73
C PHE A 70 -5.89 2.85 -0.14
N LEU A 71 -6.17 1.74 -0.81
CA LEU A 71 -5.21 1.14 -1.71
C LEU A 71 -5.21 1.88 -3.06
N TRP A 72 -4.06 2.18 -3.57
CA TRP A 72 -3.86 2.66 -4.93
C TRP A 72 -3.35 1.52 -5.78
N THR A 73 -4.06 0.98 -6.77
CA THR A 73 -5.38 1.39 -7.25
C THR A 73 -6.14 0.17 -7.78
N PHE A 74 -7.43 0.31 -8.11
CA PHE A 74 -8.22 -0.80 -8.64
C PHE A 74 -7.82 -1.16 -10.08
N LEU A 75 -7.69 -0.14 -10.95
CA LEU A 75 -7.30 -0.33 -12.35
C LEU A 75 -6.02 0.43 -12.65
N ASP A 76 -5.23 -0.09 -13.61
CA ASP A 76 -4.06 0.62 -14.11
C ASP A 76 -4.47 1.95 -14.73
N ASN A 77 -3.61 2.96 -14.60
CA ASN A 77 -3.87 4.29 -15.11
C ASN A 77 -2.61 4.90 -15.72
N PHE A 78 -2.79 6.06 -16.35
CA PHE A 78 -1.69 6.83 -16.91
C PHE A 78 -0.96 7.58 -15.78
N GLU A 79 0.28 7.15 -15.49
CA GLU A 79 1.09 7.68 -14.38
C GLU A 79 1.99 8.82 -14.86
N TRP A 80 1.40 9.91 -15.27
CA TRP A 80 2.12 11.13 -15.69
C TRP A 80 3.32 10.80 -16.60
N ALA A 81 4.56 11.13 -16.16
CA ALA A 81 5.77 10.91 -16.95
C ALA A 81 6.06 9.42 -17.21
N GLU A 82 5.55 8.53 -16.36
CA GLU A 82 5.73 7.08 -16.50
C GLU A 82 4.74 6.44 -17.47
N GLY A 83 3.68 7.17 -17.88
CA GLY A 83 2.65 6.66 -18.78
C GLY A 83 1.93 5.44 -18.19
N TYR A 84 1.76 4.40 -19.01
CA TYR A 84 1.15 3.14 -18.58
C TYR A 84 2.17 2.06 -18.21
N LYS A 85 3.44 2.40 -18.16
CA LYS A 85 4.53 1.48 -17.83
C LYS A 85 4.40 0.91 -16.42
N GLU A 86 4.06 1.78 -15.47
CA GLU A 86 3.88 1.38 -14.08
C GLU A 86 2.44 0.92 -13.84
N ARG A 87 2.28 -0.33 -13.41
CA ARG A 87 0.98 -0.96 -13.24
C ARG A 87 0.65 -1.08 -11.76
N PHE A 88 -0.22 -0.21 -11.28
CA PHE A 88 -0.64 -0.15 -9.88
C PHE A 88 -1.95 -0.88 -9.61
N GLY A 89 -2.68 -1.26 -10.66
CA GLY A 89 -4.02 -1.83 -10.55
C GLY A 89 -4.06 -3.19 -9.88
N LEU A 90 -5.13 -3.43 -9.13
CA LEU A 90 -5.44 -4.75 -8.58
C LEU A 90 -5.99 -5.70 -9.66
N VAL A 91 -6.47 -5.15 -10.75
CA VAL A 91 -7.08 -5.91 -11.85
C VAL A 91 -6.27 -5.76 -13.14
#